data_b94bae3dd74dc7d0c21f64519578df8b
#
_entry.id   b94bae3dd74dc7d0c21f64519578df8b
#
_cell.length_a   1.000
_cell.length_b   1.000
_cell.length_c   1.000
_cell.angle_alpha   90.00
_cell.angle_beta   90.00
_cell.angle_gamma   90.00
#
_symmetry.space_group_name_H-M   'P 1'
#
loop_
_entity.id
_entity.type
_entity.pdbx_description
1 polymer ?
#
loop_
_entity_poly.entity_id
_entity_poly.type
_entity_poly.pdbx_seq_one_letter_code
_entity_poly.pdbx_strand_id
1 'polypeptide(L)'
;MEWTDIRLTVAKADADNAEAVATMIAEGGIYIEDYSDIEQQVAEIAHVDLIEQELLDKPRDTVIIHMYLEPGASPVETLALIAARMEAAGIAYTAETEGVEQEDWQNGWRKYYHPMEIGKRLAVVPSWQQYDTDRVKLILDPGLAFGTGGHETTSLCLEALDEQVRGGERVLDIGTGSGILAIAALKLGAASAEGVDIDPVAVRTAGENAALNGVQDKLTVLVGDLSDKASGTYD
;
A
#
# COMPACT_ATOMS: atom_id res chain seq x y z
N MET A 1 -8.43 4.53 -19.67
CA MET A 1 -7.15 4.94 -20.32
C MET A 1 -6.17 3.83 -20.01
N GLU A 2 -5.52 3.31 -21.04
CA GLU A 2 -4.62 2.15 -20.90
C GLU A 2 -3.20 2.63 -20.61
N TRP A 3 -2.62 2.14 -19.54
CA TRP A 3 -1.20 2.30 -19.21
C TRP A 3 -0.41 1.22 -19.93
N THR A 4 0.86 1.47 -20.21
CA THR A 4 1.75 0.45 -20.75
C THR A 4 2.79 0.09 -19.72
N ASP A 5 2.91 -1.20 -19.39
CA ASP A 5 4.00 -1.74 -18.58
C ASP A 5 5.11 -2.21 -19.53
N ILE A 6 6.29 -1.60 -19.39
CA ILE A 6 7.51 -2.06 -20.04
C ILE A 6 8.32 -2.84 -18.99
N ARG A 7 8.50 -4.13 -19.23
CA ARG A 7 9.26 -5.02 -18.35
C ARG A 7 10.65 -5.24 -18.90
N LEU A 8 11.65 -4.82 -18.15
CA LEU A 8 13.06 -5.00 -18.49
C LEU A 8 13.63 -6.12 -17.61
N THR A 9 14.02 -7.24 -18.21
CA THR A 9 14.72 -8.30 -17.49
C THR A 9 16.22 -8.14 -17.69
N VAL A 10 16.95 -8.01 -16.59
CA VAL A 10 18.40 -7.80 -16.55
C VAL A 10 19.07 -8.83 -15.64
N ALA A 11 20.37 -9.04 -15.81
CA ALA A 11 21.14 -9.84 -14.85
C ALA A 11 21.19 -9.13 -13.49
N LYS A 12 21.17 -9.88 -12.39
CA LYS A 12 21.25 -9.32 -11.03
C LYS A 12 22.46 -8.40 -10.84
N ALA A 13 23.60 -8.73 -11.47
CA ALA A 13 24.81 -7.94 -11.39
C ALA A 13 24.68 -6.51 -11.99
N ASP A 14 23.74 -6.34 -12.92
CA ASP A 14 23.52 -5.08 -13.63
C ASP A 14 22.28 -4.32 -13.10
N ALA A 15 21.56 -4.87 -12.10
CA ALA A 15 20.28 -4.38 -11.61
C ALA A 15 20.33 -2.91 -11.18
N ASP A 16 21.30 -2.50 -10.35
CA ASP A 16 21.41 -1.13 -9.83
C ASP A 16 21.61 -0.10 -10.96
N ASN A 17 22.43 -0.46 -11.96
CA ASN A 17 22.68 0.41 -13.11
C ASN A 17 21.46 0.49 -14.03
N ALA A 18 20.76 -0.63 -14.22
CA ALA A 18 19.53 -0.68 -15.00
C ALA A 18 18.39 0.08 -14.32
N GLU A 19 18.27 -0.01 -12.99
CA GLU A 19 17.34 0.78 -12.18
C GLU A 19 17.58 2.28 -12.35
N ALA A 20 18.84 2.72 -12.29
CA ALA A 20 19.17 4.12 -12.48
C ALA A 20 18.77 4.61 -13.88
N VAL A 21 18.96 3.80 -14.93
CA VAL A 21 18.51 4.12 -16.29
C VAL A 21 16.98 4.19 -16.37
N ALA A 22 16.29 3.21 -15.80
CA ALA A 22 14.83 3.15 -15.80
C ALA A 22 14.21 4.34 -15.07
N THR A 23 14.73 4.67 -13.88
CA THR A 23 14.28 5.82 -13.08
C THR A 23 14.40 7.16 -13.81
N MET A 24 15.45 7.34 -14.62
CA MET A 24 15.63 8.57 -15.41
C MET A 24 14.63 8.72 -16.56
N ILE A 25 13.99 7.63 -16.98
CA ILE A 25 13.10 7.59 -18.14
C ILE A 25 11.64 7.50 -17.73
N ALA A 26 11.34 6.79 -16.64
CA ALA A 26 9.96 6.49 -16.19
C ALA A 26 9.38 7.67 -15.41
N GLU A 27 8.54 8.48 -16.07
CA GLU A 27 7.78 9.55 -15.40
C GLU A 27 6.69 9.00 -14.46
N GLY A 28 6.13 7.83 -14.78
CA GLY A 28 5.11 7.14 -13.98
C GLY A 28 5.64 6.27 -12.83
N GLY A 29 6.97 6.28 -12.61
CA GLY A 29 7.63 5.44 -11.60
C GLY A 29 8.05 4.06 -12.11
N ILE A 30 8.78 3.34 -11.26
CA ILE A 30 9.24 1.98 -11.53
C ILE A 30 8.83 1.05 -10.38
N TYR A 31 8.73 -0.25 -10.69
CA TYR A 31 8.60 -1.32 -9.71
C TYR A 31 9.64 -2.41 -10.02
N ILE A 32 10.26 -2.98 -8.99
CA ILE A 32 11.34 -3.95 -9.16
C ILE A 32 10.93 -5.29 -8.55
N GLU A 33 10.99 -6.34 -9.37
CA GLU A 33 10.87 -7.72 -8.91
C GLU A 33 12.26 -8.33 -8.79
N ASP A 34 12.72 -8.48 -7.55
CA ASP A 34 14.00 -9.11 -7.21
C ASP A 34 13.76 -10.22 -6.20
N TYR A 35 13.97 -11.44 -6.62
CA TYR A 35 13.78 -12.64 -5.80
C TYR A 35 15.12 -13.28 -5.37
N SER A 36 16.25 -12.61 -5.59
CA SER A 36 17.59 -13.16 -5.33
C SER A 36 17.79 -13.60 -3.89
N ASP A 37 17.28 -12.81 -2.94
CA ASP A 37 17.46 -12.99 -1.49
C ASP A 37 16.12 -13.21 -0.75
N ILE A 38 15.11 -13.75 -1.45
CA ILE A 38 13.74 -13.85 -0.92
C ILE A 38 13.66 -14.61 0.42
N GLU A 39 14.46 -15.64 0.61
CA GLU A 39 14.47 -16.41 1.85
C GLU A 39 14.96 -15.58 3.04
N GLN A 40 15.97 -14.73 2.81
CA GLN A 40 16.48 -13.82 3.83
C GLN A 40 15.50 -12.70 4.09
N GLN A 41 14.94 -12.11 3.05
CA GLN A 41 13.95 -11.02 3.17
C GLN A 41 12.68 -11.47 3.91
N VAL A 42 12.17 -12.66 3.61
CA VAL A 42 11.00 -13.20 4.31
C VAL A 42 11.33 -13.52 5.77
N ALA A 43 12.51 -14.05 6.07
CA ALA A 43 12.91 -14.31 7.44
C ALA A 43 13.07 -13.01 8.27
N GLU A 44 13.56 -11.93 7.64
CA GLU A 44 13.76 -10.63 8.29
C GLU A 44 12.46 -9.82 8.46
N ILE A 45 11.55 -9.89 7.47
CA ILE A 45 10.37 -9.01 7.42
C ILE A 45 9.13 -9.69 8.02
N ALA A 46 8.92 -10.97 7.74
CA ALA A 46 7.64 -11.62 8.03
C ALA A 46 7.67 -12.57 9.22
N HIS A 47 8.84 -12.97 9.72
CA HIS A 47 9.00 -14.00 10.76
C HIS A 47 8.16 -15.28 10.50
N VAL A 48 7.92 -15.61 9.23
CA VAL A 48 7.10 -16.75 8.79
C VAL A 48 7.99 -17.76 8.13
N ASP A 49 7.87 -19.02 8.54
CA ASP A 49 8.64 -20.14 7.99
C ASP A 49 8.07 -20.71 6.67
N LEU A 50 6.98 -20.10 6.14
CA LEU A 50 6.28 -20.57 4.95
C LEU A 50 6.38 -19.54 3.82
N ILE A 51 7.21 -19.86 2.82
CA ILE A 51 7.28 -19.14 1.55
C ILE A 51 6.51 -19.98 0.52
N GLU A 52 5.65 -19.37 -0.26
CA GLU A 52 4.94 -20.05 -1.34
C GLU A 52 5.95 -20.65 -2.35
N GLN A 53 5.74 -21.90 -2.78
CA GLN A 53 6.64 -22.60 -3.67
C GLN A 53 6.83 -21.83 -4.99
N GLU A 54 5.79 -21.14 -5.46
CA GLU A 54 5.83 -20.34 -6.67
C GLU A 54 6.84 -19.18 -6.59
N LEU A 55 7.02 -18.59 -5.41
CA LEU A 55 8.03 -17.54 -5.17
C LEU A 55 9.45 -18.13 -5.08
N LEU A 56 9.58 -19.34 -4.54
CA LEU A 56 10.86 -20.05 -4.46
C LEU A 56 11.36 -20.50 -5.83
N ASP A 57 10.45 -20.75 -6.77
CA ASP A 57 10.75 -21.18 -8.13
C ASP A 57 11.11 -20.01 -9.08
N LYS A 58 11.00 -18.75 -8.60
CA LYS A 58 11.39 -17.58 -9.40
C LYS A 58 12.90 -17.52 -9.64
N PRO A 59 13.35 -16.99 -10.81
CA PRO A 59 14.78 -16.83 -11.10
C PRO A 59 15.49 -15.97 -10.04
N ARG A 60 16.69 -16.39 -9.65
CA ARG A 60 17.50 -15.72 -8.62
C ARG A 60 18.64 -14.88 -9.19
N ASP A 61 18.97 -15.07 -10.46
CA ASP A 61 20.07 -14.45 -11.17
C ASP A 61 19.64 -13.29 -12.06
N THR A 62 18.35 -13.03 -12.12
CA THR A 62 17.75 -11.94 -12.90
C THR A 62 16.83 -11.07 -12.05
N VAL A 63 16.67 -9.81 -12.46
CA VAL A 63 15.76 -8.82 -11.88
C VAL A 63 14.86 -8.30 -12.99
N ILE A 64 13.58 -8.10 -12.68
CA ILE A 64 12.62 -7.50 -13.60
C ILE A 64 12.32 -6.08 -13.13
N ILE A 65 12.52 -5.10 -13.99
CA ILE A 65 12.20 -3.70 -13.74
C ILE A 65 10.97 -3.33 -14.56
N HIS A 66 9.89 -3.00 -13.89
CA HIS A 66 8.66 -2.51 -14.51
C HIS A 66 8.71 -1.00 -14.64
N MET A 67 8.41 -0.50 -15.81
CA MET A 67 8.31 0.93 -16.11
C MET A 67 6.90 1.23 -16.61
N TYR A 68 6.17 2.06 -15.88
CA TYR A 68 4.79 2.40 -16.25
C TYR A 68 4.74 3.68 -17.06
N LEU A 69 4.20 3.59 -18.27
CA LEU A 69 3.99 4.73 -19.15
C LEU A 69 2.56 5.23 -19.06
N GLU A 70 2.40 6.53 -18.93
CA GLU A 70 1.09 7.17 -18.93
C GLU A 70 0.35 6.98 -20.26
N PRO A 71 -1.00 6.99 -20.22
CA PRO A 71 -1.81 6.94 -21.42
C PRO A 71 -1.47 8.09 -22.39
N GLY A 72 -1.06 7.73 -23.60
CA GLY A 72 -0.66 8.67 -24.63
C GLY A 72 0.86 8.82 -24.82
N ALA A 73 1.68 8.31 -23.91
CA ALA A 73 3.11 8.16 -24.15
C ALA A 73 3.36 7.09 -25.23
N SER A 74 4.45 7.24 -25.99
CA SER A 74 4.82 6.33 -27.07
C SER A 74 5.72 5.21 -26.54
N PRO A 75 5.25 3.95 -26.40
CA PRO A 75 6.10 2.85 -25.98
C PRO A 75 7.31 2.64 -26.91
N VAL A 76 7.14 2.91 -28.19
CA VAL A 76 8.21 2.76 -29.19
C VAL A 76 9.34 3.76 -28.96
N GLU A 77 9.01 5.03 -28.66
CA GLU A 77 10.02 6.05 -28.37
C GLU A 77 10.72 5.77 -27.05
N THR A 78 9.98 5.36 -26.05
CA THR A 78 10.53 4.98 -24.74
C THR A 78 11.47 3.79 -24.86
N LEU A 79 11.09 2.73 -25.60
CA LEU A 79 11.95 1.58 -25.85
C LEU A 79 13.22 1.96 -26.62
N ALA A 80 13.14 2.89 -27.58
CA ALA A 80 14.31 3.37 -28.30
C ALA A 80 15.27 4.14 -27.35
N LEU A 81 14.73 4.93 -26.43
CA LEU A 81 15.52 5.64 -25.42
C LEU A 81 16.18 4.67 -24.42
N ILE A 82 15.42 3.66 -23.96
CA ILE A 82 15.94 2.59 -23.11
C ILE A 82 17.10 1.88 -23.82
N ALA A 83 16.90 1.47 -25.08
CA ALA A 83 17.92 0.77 -25.84
C ALA A 83 19.22 1.57 -25.93
N ALA A 84 19.13 2.86 -26.27
CA ALA A 84 20.30 3.72 -26.36
C ALA A 84 21.04 3.90 -25.02
N ARG A 85 20.30 3.98 -23.91
CA ARG A 85 20.89 4.15 -22.56
C ARG A 85 21.49 2.86 -22.02
N MET A 86 20.81 1.71 -22.22
CA MET A 86 21.32 0.40 -21.81
C MET A 86 22.56 0.02 -22.60
N GLU A 87 22.59 0.26 -23.91
CA GLU A 87 23.77 0.06 -24.75
C GLU A 87 24.95 0.93 -24.29
N ALA A 88 24.72 2.20 -24.02
CA ALA A 88 25.73 3.12 -23.51
C ALA A 88 26.29 2.71 -22.14
N ALA A 89 25.48 2.04 -21.31
CA ALA A 89 25.86 1.51 -20.01
C ALA A 89 26.49 0.09 -20.11
N GLY A 90 26.45 -0.55 -21.29
CA GLY A 90 26.92 -1.92 -21.49
C GLY A 90 26.06 -2.99 -20.83
N ILE A 91 24.78 -2.70 -20.60
CA ILE A 91 23.82 -3.58 -19.92
C ILE A 91 23.07 -4.41 -20.94
N ALA A 92 23.14 -5.74 -20.79
CA ALA A 92 22.33 -6.69 -21.55
C ALA A 92 20.94 -6.81 -20.92
N TYR A 93 19.88 -6.72 -21.71
CA TYR A 93 18.51 -6.84 -21.24
C TYR A 93 17.59 -7.45 -22.28
N THR A 94 16.43 -7.94 -21.84
CA THR A 94 15.27 -8.18 -22.69
C THR A 94 14.14 -7.24 -22.29
N ALA A 95 13.31 -6.82 -23.25
CA ALA A 95 12.17 -5.95 -22.99
C ALA A 95 10.89 -6.58 -23.52
N GLU A 96 9.86 -6.56 -22.70
CA GLU A 96 8.49 -6.94 -23.04
C GLU A 96 7.57 -5.76 -22.75
N THR A 97 6.49 -5.62 -23.54
CA THR A 97 5.48 -4.57 -23.34
C THR A 97 4.12 -5.20 -23.19
N GLU A 98 3.39 -4.78 -22.18
CA GLU A 98 2.02 -5.21 -21.97
C GLU A 98 1.12 -3.99 -21.70
N GLY A 99 -0.03 -3.96 -22.38
CA GLY A 99 -1.06 -2.96 -22.05
C GLY A 99 -1.70 -3.33 -20.72
N VAL A 100 -1.69 -2.38 -19.78
CA VAL A 100 -2.30 -2.56 -18.46
C VAL A 100 -3.49 -1.62 -18.36
N GLU A 101 -4.68 -2.15 -18.15
CA GLU A 101 -5.82 -1.31 -17.85
C GLU A 101 -5.57 -0.61 -16.49
N GLN A 102 -5.91 0.67 -16.41
CA GLN A 102 -5.72 1.48 -15.20
C GLN A 102 -6.35 0.80 -13.96
N GLU A 103 -7.43 0.05 -14.16
CA GLU A 103 -8.09 -0.73 -13.10
C GLU A 103 -7.23 -1.90 -12.62
N ASP A 104 -6.48 -2.57 -13.49
CA ASP A 104 -5.64 -3.71 -13.14
C ASP A 104 -4.40 -3.27 -12.36
N TRP A 105 -3.80 -2.15 -12.73
CA TRP A 105 -2.67 -1.59 -12.00
C TRP A 105 -3.08 -1.07 -10.62
N GLN A 106 -4.16 -0.30 -10.55
CA GLN A 106 -4.66 0.23 -9.27
C GLN A 106 -5.19 -0.86 -8.32
N ASN A 107 -5.59 -2.01 -8.86
CA ASN A 107 -6.22 -3.07 -8.10
C ASN A 107 -5.36 -4.34 -7.96
N GLY A 108 -4.19 -4.40 -8.61
CA GLY A 108 -3.30 -5.58 -8.58
C GLY A 108 -2.93 -6.03 -7.16
N TRP A 109 -2.75 -5.09 -6.23
CA TRP A 109 -2.46 -5.35 -4.83
C TRP A 109 -3.68 -5.92 -4.07
N ARG A 110 -4.93 -5.70 -4.55
CA ARG A 110 -6.17 -6.17 -3.89
C ARG A 110 -6.23 -7.69 -3.74
N LYS A 111 -5.61 -8.43 -4.66
CA LYS A 111 -5.55 -9.90 -4.61
C LYS A 111 -4.72 -10.43 -3.43
N TYR A 112 -3.79 -9.64 -2.91
CA TYR A 112 -2.93 -9.98 -1.77
C TYR A 112 -3.45 -9.43 -0.44
N TYR A 113 -4.50 -8.60 -0.47
CA TYR A 113 -5.06 -8.00 0.72
C TYR A 113 -6.24 -8.83 1.21
N HIS A 114 -6.02 -9.61 2.27
CA HIS A 114 -6.99 -10.52 2.85
C HIS A 114 -7.50 -10.01 4.20
N PRO A 115 -8.69 -10.49 4.66
CA PRO A 115 -9.16 -10.20 6.00
C PRO A 115 -8.17 -10.66 7.07
N MET A 116 -7.94 -9.81 8.08
CA MET A 116 -7.01 -10.06 9.17
C MET A 116 -7.70 -9.87 10.50
N GLU A 117 -7.56 -10.83 11.41
CA GLU A 117 -8.01 -10.69 12.80
C GLU A 117 -6.90 -10.07 13.65
N ILE A 118 -7.23 -9.01 14.39
CA ILE A 118 -6.28 -8.25 15.20
C ILE A 118 -6.80 -8.17 16.64
N GLY A 119 -5.90 -8.42 17.59
CA GLY A 119 -6.27 -8.47 19.00
C GLY A 119 -7.38 -9.50 19.27
N LYS A 120 -8.34 -9.14 20.11
CA LYS A 120 -9.45 -10.03 20.52
C LYS A 120 -10.78 -9.66 19.87
N ARG A 121 -11.01 -8.38 19.58
CA ARG A 121 -12.30 -7.82 19.17
C ARG A 121 -12.36 -7.36 17.74
N LEU A 122 -11.23 -7.16 17.05
CA LEU A 122 -11.18 -6.52 15.74
C LEU A 122 -10.94 -7.52 14.61
N ALA A 123 -11.51 -7.22 13.44
CA ALA A 123 -11.16 -7.83 12.16
C ALA A 123 -11.11 -6.74 11.07
N VAL A 124 -9.98 -6.57 10.42
CA VAL A 124 -9.83 -5.69 9.26
C VAL A 124 -10.28 -6.45 8.02
N VAL A 125 -11.22 -5.89 7.29
CA VAL A 125 -11.85 -6.55 6.13
C VAL A 125 -11.81 -5.62 4.93
N PRO A 126 -11.17 -6.02 3.81
CA PRO A 126 -11.23 -5.27 2.56
C PRO A 126 -12.67 -5.02 2.11
N SER A 127 -12.97 -3.83 1.60
CA SER A 127 -14.34 -3.43 1.18
C SER A 127 -14.94 -4.32 0.10
N TRP A 128 -14.11 -5.00 -0.70
CA TRP A 128 -14.50 -5.91 -1.79
C TRP A 128 -14.59 -7.38 -1.37
N GLN A 129 -14.36 -7.71 -0.09
CA GLN A 129 -14.42 -9.09 0.41
C GLN A 129 -15.50 -9.24 1.48
N GLN A 130 -16.08 -10.42 1.52
CA GLN A 130 -16.96 -10.83 2.61
C GLN A 130 -16.16 -11.68 3.59
N TYR A 131 -16.31 -11.40 4.87
CA TYR A 131 -15.67 -12.16 5.93
C TYR A 131 -16.67 -12.41 7.06
N ASP A 132 -16.86 -13.67 7.42
CA ASP A 132 -17.78 -14.07 8.49
C ASP A 132 -17.01 -14.21 9.82
N THR A 133 -17.34 -13.37 10.78
CA THR A 133 -16.69 -13.32 12.10
C THR A 133 -17.59 -12.65 13.12
N ASP A 134 -17.48 -13.06 14.38
CA ASP A 134 -18.14 -12.43 15.53
C ASP A 134 -17.43 -11.14 15.99
N ARG A 135 -16.30 -10.81 15.40
CA ARG A 135 -15.52 -9.63 15.75
C ARG A 135 -16.08 -8.35 15.13
N VAL A 136 -15.69 -7.22 15.70
CA VAL A 136 -15.98 -5.89 15.17
C VAL A 136 -15.24 -5.71 13.84
N LYS A 137 -15.97 -5.64 12.75
CA LYS A 137 -15.39 -5.46 11.41
C LYS A 137 -15.02 -4.02 11.16
N LEU A 138 -13.77 -3.82 10.73
CA LEU A 138 -13.26 -2.58 10.13
C LEU A 138 -13.21 -2.78 8.62
N ILE A 139 -14.17 -2.19 7.91
CA ILE A 139 -14.25 -2.29 6.45
C ILE A 139 -13.37 -1.20 5.87
N LEU A 140 -12.37 -1.56 5.08
CA LEU A 140 -11.42 -0.61 4.52
C LEU A 140 -11.27 -0.75 3.01
N ASP A 141 -11.21 0.40 2.36
CA ASP A 141 -10.60 0.57 1.05
C ASP A 141 -9.46 1.59 1.22
N PRO A 142 -8.22 1.12 1.42
CA PRO A 142 -7.10 2.04 1.66
C PRO A 142 -6.77 2.89 0.43
N GLY A 143 -7.20 2.48 -0.77
CA GLY A 143 -6.87 3.19 -2.01
C GLY A 143 -5.36 3.39 -2.16
N LEU A 144 -4.92 4.65 -2.33
CA LEU A 144 -3.51 5.07 -2.36
C LEU A 144 -3.01 5.59 -1.00
N ALA A 145 -3.84 5.58 0.04
CA ALA A 145 -3.45 6.07 1.37
C ALA A 145 -2.73 4.98 2.17
N PHE A 146 -1.77 5.40 3.01
CA PHE A 146 -1.10 4.49 3.95
C PHE A 146 -2.08 4.00 5.04
N GLY A 147 -1.81 2.79 5.57
CA GLY A 147 -2.61 2.22 6.68
C GLY A 147 -3.60 1.15 6.20
N THR A 148 -3.06 0.04 5.70
CA THR A 148 -3.85 -1.15 5.30
C THR A 148 -4.18 -2.07 6.47
N GLY A 149 -3.55 -1.87 7.63
CA GLY A 149 -3.61 -2.78 8.78
C GLY A 149 -2.58 -3.91 8.75
N GLY A 150 -2.01 -4.24 7.59
CA GLY A 150 -1.03 -5.30 7.43
C GLY A 150 0.40 -4.93 7.86
N HIS A 151 0.69 -3.65 8.05
CA HIS A 151 1.99 -3.22 8.56
C HIS A 151 2.05 -3.44 10.08
N GLU A 152 3.17 -3.95 10.59
CA GLU A 152 3.35 -4.27 12.01
C GLU A 152 3.00 -3.09 12.95
N THR A 153 3.40 -1.87 12.60
CA THR A 153 3.11 -0.69 13.42
C THR A 153 1.60 -0.41 13.51
N THR A 154 0.87 -0.58 12.42
CA THR A 154 -0.59 -0.40 12.40
C THR A 154 -1.29 -1.49 13.21
N SER A 155 -0.86 -2.75 13.06
CA SER A 155 -1.38 -3.88 13.84
C SER A 155 -1.18 -3.67 15.35
N LEU A 156 0.02 -3.28 15.78
CA LEU A 156 0.32 -2.98 17.18
C LEU A 156 -0.55 -1.85 17.74
N CYS A 157 -0.78 -0.78 16.97
CA CYS A 157 -1.68 0.29 17.38
C CYS A 157 -3.13 -0.19 17.49
N LEU A 158 -3.60 -1.03 16.58
CA LEU A 158 -4.94 -1.63 16.63
C LEU A 158 -5.11 -2.56 17.84
N GLU A 159 -4.09 -3.36 18.17
CA GLU A 159 -4.09 -4.18 19.38
C GLU A 159 -4.15 -3.32 20.66
N ALA A 160 -3.39 -2.23 20.69
CA ALA A 160 -3.44 -1.29 21.79
C ALA A 160 -4.82 -0.64 21.95
N LEU A 161 -5.45 -0.23 20.85
CA LEU A 161 -6.83 0.28 20.86
C LEU A 161 -7.82 -0.78 21.33
N ASP A 162 -7.65 -2.04 20.88
CA ASP A 162 -8.49 -3.16 21.32
C ASP A 162 -8.41 -3.37 22.84
N GLU A 163 -7.24 -3.17 23.43
CA GLU A 163 -7.05 -3.30 24.88
C GLU A 163 -7.49 -2.08 25.68
N GLN A 164 -7.37 -0.87 25.14
CA GLN A 164 -7.54 0.37 25.91
C GLN A 164 -8.92 0.99 25.78
N VAL A 165 -9.55 0.96 24.61
CA VAL A 165 -10.86 1.58 24.39
C VAL A 165 -11.95 0.82 25.16
N ARG A 166 -12.64 1.56 26.06
CA ARG A 166 -13.71 1.05 26.93
C ARG A 166 -15.09 1.60 26.57
N GLY A 167 -15.13 2.70 25.86
CA GLY A 167 -16.32 3.39 25.42
C GLY A 167 -16.44 4.79 26.01
N GLY A 168 -16.73 5.75 25.15
CA GLY A 168 -16.94 7.15 25.52
C GLY A 168 -15.71 8.04 25.33
N GLU A 169 -14.57 7.50 24.95
CA GLU A 169 -13.33 8.24 24.76
C GLU A 169 -13.45 9.24 23.59
N ARG A 170 -12.68 10.31 23.67
CA ARG A 170 -12.40 11.24 22.60
C ARG A 170 -10.99 11.01 22.07
N VAL A 171 -10.87 10.65 20.80
CA VAL A 171 -9.61 10.17 20.20
C VAL A 171 -9.05 11.18 19.21
N LEU A 172 -7.72 11.37 19.22
CA LEU A 172 -6.98 12.10 18.20
C LEU A 172 -6.04 11.14 17.47
N ASP A 173 -6.15 11.11 16.15
CA ASP A 173 -5.32 10.29 15.25
C ASP A 173 -4.48 11.21 14.37
N ILE A 174 -3.18 11.33 14.69
CA ILE A 174 -2.22 12.19 13.96
C ILE A 174 -1.51 11.34 12.92
N GLY A 175 -1.58 11.79 11.65
CA GLY A 175 -1.16 10.97 10.51
C GLY A 175 -2.19 9.88 10.23
N THR A 176 -3.47 10.27 10.16
CA THR A 176 -4.59 9.31 10.14
C THR A 176 -4.60 8.38 8.93
N GLY A 177 -3.95 8.75 7.82
CA GLY A 177 -3.86 7.94 6.61
C GLY A 177 -5.23 7.49 6.10
N SER A 178 -5.44 6.18 6.04
CA SER A 178 -6.73 5.58 5.67
C SER A 178 -7.86 5.78 6.71
N GLY A 179 -7.53 6.34 7.87
CA GLY A 179 -8.47 6.51 8.99
C GLY A 179 -8.60 5.26 9.87
N ILE A 180 -7.81 4.22 9.62
CA ILE A 180 -7.99 2.90 10.25
C ILE A 180 -8.02 2.95 11.79
N LEU A 181 -7.13 3.72 12.43
CA LEU A 181 -7.04 3.78 13.89
C LEU A 181 -8.21 4.56 14.48
N ALA A 182 -8.54 5.73 13.92
CA ALA A 182 -9.69 6.53 14.35
C ALA A 182 -11.00 5.75 14.20
N ILE A 183 -11.20 5.06 13.06
CA ILE A 183 -12.38 4.22 12.80
C ILE A 183 -12.42 3.05 13.76
N ALA A 184 -11.28 2.38 14.03
CA ALA A 184 -11.21 1.30 15.00
C ALA A 184 -11.66 1.74 16.38
N ALA A 185 -11.14 2.87 16.87
CA ALA A 185 -11.54 3.43 18.16
C ALA A 185 -13.05 3.70 18.23
N LEU A 186 -13.64 4.29 17.19
CA LEU A 186 -15.09 4.55 17.12
C LEU A 186 -15.90 3.25 17.10
N LYS A 187 -15.47 2.24 16.35
CA LYS A 187 -16.13 0.93 16.29
C LYS A 187 -16.01 0.16 17.60
N LEU A 188 -14.96 0.40 18.39
CA LEU A 188 -14.77 -0.16 19.73
C LEU A 188 -15.57 0.59 20.81
N GLY A 189 -16.16 1.74 20.47
CA GLY A 189 -17.08 2.46 21.37
C GLY A 189 -16.66 3.87 21.77
N ALA A 190 -15.56 4.42 21.21
CA ALA A 190 -15.21 5.83 21.43
C ALA A 190 -16.36 6.76 21.03
N ALA A 191 -16.53 7.86 21.76
CA ALA A 191 -17.62 8.82 21.53
C ALA A 191 -17.40 9.63 20.25
N SER A 192 -16.17 10.05 20.01
CA SER A 192 -15.77 10.84 18.84
C SER A 192 -14.29 10.64 18.53
N ALA A 193 -13.92 10.90 17.29
CA ALA A 193 -12.51 10.92 16.86
C ALA A 193 -12.25 12.12 15.95
N GLU A 194 -11.04 12.65 16.04
CA GLU A 194 -10.48 13.60 15.09
C GLU A 194 -9.26 12.97 14.43
N GLY A 195 -9.22 12.95 13.07
CA GLY A 195 -8.09 12.51 12.27
C GLY A 195 -7.42 13.72 11.62
N VAL A 196 -6.10 13.79 11.66
CA VAL A 196 -5.33 14.84 10.99
C VAL A 196 -4.31 14.21 10.09
N ASP A 197 -4.20 14.69 8.85
CA ASP A 197 -3.17 14.27 7.91
C ASP A 197 -2.72 15.45 7.06
N ILE A 198 -1.46 15.46 6.66
CA ILE A 198 -0.90 16.48 5.78
C ILE A 198 -1.36 16.26 4.33
N ASP A 199 -1.66 15.01 3.96
CA ASP A 199 -2.09 14.64 2.61
C ASP A 199 -3.62 14.76 2.46
N PRO A 200 -4.11 15.64 1.56
CA PRO A 200 -5.54 15.74 1.27
C PRO A 200 -6.16 14.43 0.73
N VAL A 201 -5.35 13.57 0.09
CA VAL A 201 -5.81 12.25 -0.40
C VAL A 201 -6.12 11.34 0.79
N ALA A 202 -5.25 11.30 1.79
CA ALA A 202 -5.47 10.56 3.03
C ALA A 202 -6.75 11.03 3.75
N VAL A 203 -6.93 12.34 3.89
CA VAL A 203 -8.14 12.94 4.51
C VAL A 203 -9.43 12.50 3.80
N ARG A 204 -9.43 12.50 2.47
CA ARG A 204 -10.58 12.03 1.69
C ARG A 204 -10.82 10.54 1.91
N THR A 205 -9.77 9.72 1.81
CA THR A 205 -9.84 8.26 1.99
C THR A 205 -10.35 7.90 3.39
N ALA A 206 -9.88 8.58 4.44
CA ALA A 206 -10.38 8.38 5.80
C ALA A 206 -11.88 8.69 5.92
N GLY A 207 -12.35 9.76 5.27
CA GLY A 207 -13.77 10.09 5.21
C GLY A 207 -14.61 9.03 4.51
N GLU A 208 -14.14 8.51 3.38
CA GLU A 208 -14.79 7.43 2.62
C GLU A 208 -14.84 6.14 3.44
N ASN A 209 -13.76 5.77 4.11
CA ASN A 209 -13.70 4.61 5.00
C ASN A 209 -14.61 4.78 6.23
N ALA A 210 -14.71 6.00 6.79
CA ALA A 210 -15.65 6.27 7.88
C ALA A 210 -17.10 6.01 7.46
N ALA A 211 -17.46 6.40 6.25
CA ALA A 211 -18.79 6.13 5.68
C ALA A 211 -19.04 4.64 5.48
N LEU A 212 -18.05 3.87 4.98
CA LEU A 212 -18.14 2.40 4.84
C LEU A 212 -18.41 1.71 6.19
N ASN A 213 -17.92 2.29 7.28
CA ASN A 213 -18.09 1.76 8.64
C ASN A 213 -19.28 2.33 9.41
N GLY A 214 -20.00 3.31 8.83
CA GLY A 214 -21.15 3.97 9.47
C GLY A 214 -20.77 4.84 10.66
N VAL A 215 -19.57 5.40 10.69
CA VAL A 215 -19.05 6.26 11.77
C VAL A 215 -18.72 7.70 11.31
N GLN A 216 -19.09 8.07 10.11
CA GLN A 216 -18.82 9.38 9.52
C GLN A 216 -19.32 10.55 10.37
N ASP A 217 -20.41 10.38 11.12
CA ASP A 217 -20.98 11.41 11.98
C ASP A 217 -20.19 11.63 13.28
N LYS A 218 -19.24 10.73 13.59
CA LYS A 218 -18.41 10.74 14.80
C LYS A 218 -16.93 10.99 14.50
N LEU A 219 -16.53 10.97 13.21
CA LEU A 219 -15.17 11.23 12.77
C LEU A 219 -15.10 12.58 12.06
N THR A 220 -14.24 13.46 12.56
CA THR A 220 -13.83 14.67 11.85
C THR A 220 -12.46 14.47 11.29
N VAL A 221 -12.24 14.67 9.97
CA VAL A 221 -10.92 14.55 9.34
C VAL A 221 -10.50 15.88 8.76
N LEU A 222 -9.27 16.31 9.06
CA LEU A 222 -8.75 17.64 8.74
C LEU A 222 -7.39 17.53 8.03
N VAL A 223 -7.19 18.36 7.02
CA VAL A 223 -5.85 18.57 6.45
C VAL A 223 -5.06 19.47 7.38
N GLY A 224 -3.92 19.00 7.87
CA GLY A 224 -3.08 19.77 8.79
C GLY A 224 -1.77 19.08 9.10
N ASP A 225 -0.86 19.84 9.72
CA ASP A 225 0.41 19.31 10.19
C ASP A 225 0.31 18.99 11.68
N LEU A 226 0.59 17.74 12.03
CA LEU A 226 0.54 17.22 13.41
C LEU A 226 -0.77 17.64 14.10
N SER A 227 -0.65 18.28 15.28
CA SER A 227 -1.78 18.69 16.13
C SER A 227 -2.29 20.11 15.88
N ASP A 228 -1.81 20.82 14.86
CA ASP A 228 -2.12 22.24 14.63
C ASP A 228 -3.62 22.50 14.40
N LYS A 229 -4.35 21.51 13.92
CA LYS A 229 -5.80 21.58 13.71
C LYS A 229 -6.62 20.90 14.81
N ALA A 230 -5.98 20.16 15.71
CA ALA A 230 -6.66 19.47 16.78
C ALA A 230 -7.17 20.48 17.85
N SER A 231 -8.34 20.24 18.39
CA SER A 231 -8.96 21.15 19.34
C SER A 231 -9.48 20.44 20.59
N GLY A 232 -9.08 20.93 21.78
CA GLY A 232 -9.55 20.42 23.07
C GLY A 232 -8.65 19.36 23.68
N THR A 233 -9.21 18.43 24.46
CA THR A 233 -8.52 17.36 25.17
C THR A 233 -8.98 16.01 24.67
N TYR A 234 -8.10 15.04 24.69
CA TYR A 234 -8.32 13.65 24.25
C TYR A 234 -7.89 12.70 25.38
N ASP A 235 -8.41 11.46 25.35
CA ASP A 235 -8.19 10.43 26.35
C ASP A 235 -6.97 9.55 26.09
#